data_b66100d4aa5ba6e82883382a3d9a02cf
#
_entry.id   b66100d4aa5ba6e82883382a3d9a02cf
#
_cell.length_a   1.000
_cell.length_b   1.000
_cell.length_c   1.000
_cell.angle_alpha   90.00
_cell.angle_beta   90.00
_cell.angle_gamma   90.00
#
_symmetry.space_group_name_H-M   'P 1'
#
loop_
_entity.id
_entity.type
_entity.pdbx_description
1 polymer ?
#
loop_
_entity_poly.entity_id
_entity_poly.type
_entity_poly.pdbx_seq_one_letter_code
_entity_poly.pdbx_strand_id
1 'polypeptide(L)'
;YDPDGAKKVLEDAGYKDVDGDGYVEDPDGNPVELTFVYYDSRAELGVYAQAAQASLKEIGINIKLDCVSYETLLDRRDSSQYDLLIWNVLVANTGDPENYLRENWYSTSANNTSGYANKDVDAWLDELAETIEPEARKELIIKIQQAIMDDAATVFFGYENTFLISKSTVEGLVMYPMDYYWVTADMKMAE
;
A
#
# COMPACT_ATOMS: atom_id res chain seq x y z
N TYR A 1 -15.41 1.21 6.53
CA TYR A 1 -15.95 0.26 5.55
C TYR A 1 -17.40 0.63 5.27
N ASP A 2 -17.71 1.02 4.02
CA ASP A 2 -19.03 1.48 3.60
C ASP A 2 -19.35 0.94 2.18
N PRO A 3 -19.80 -0.32 2.08
CA PRO A 3 -20.14 -0.92 0.79
C PRO A 3 -21.34 -0.28 0.11
N ASP A 4 -22.32 0.26 0.87
CA ASP A 4 -23.47 0.93 0.29
C ASP A 4 -23.09 2.29 -0.32
N GLY A 5 -22.21 3.04 0.36
CA GLY A 5 -21.62 4.25 -0.20
C GLY A 5 -20.78 3.97 -1.45
N ALA A 6 -20.00 2.88 -1.46
CA ALA A 6 -19.23 2.46 -2.64
C ALA A 6 -20.12 2.11 -3.83
N LYS A 7 -21.20 1.35 -3.62
CA LYS A 7 -22.19 1.07 -4.67
C LYS A 7 -22.80 2.34 -5.24
N LYS A 8 -23.15 3.28 -4.35
CA LYS A 8 -23.71 4.56 -4.79
C LYS A 8 -22.72 5.34 -5.66
N VAL A 9 -21.43 5.37 -5.32
CA VAL A 9 -20.38 6.03 -6.13
C VAL A 9 -20.29 5.38 -7.51
N LEU A 10 -20.33 4.05 -7.60
CA LEU A 10 -20.34 3.33 -8.87
C LEU A 10 -21.59 3.67 -9.71
N GLU A 11 -22.78 3.65 -9.09
CA GLU A 11 -24.06 4.00 -9.74
C GLU A 11 -24.07 5.45 -10.25
N ASP A 12 -23.60 6.40 -9.42
CA ASP A 12 -23.53 7.83 -9.77
C ASP A 12 -22.53 8.06 -10.93
N ALA A 13 -21.49 7.21 -11.05
CA ALA A 13 -20.54 7.21 -12.15
C ALA A 13 -21.01 6.42 -13.38
N GLY A 14 -22.18 5.79 -13.31
CA GLY A 14 -22.80 5.07 -14.43
C GLY A 14 -22.47 3.57 -14.53
N TYR A 15 -21.72 3.03 -13.56
CA TYR A 15 -21.43 1.59 -13.48
C TYR A 15 -22.66 0.84 -12.96
N LYS A 16 -23.11 -0.19 -13.65
CA LYS A 16 -24.34 -0.93 -13.31
C LYS A 16 -24.26 -2.37 -13.80
N ASP A 17 -24.80 -3.30 -13.03
CA ASP A 17 -25.07 -4.67 -13.47
C ASP A 17 -26.29 -4.64 -14.43
N VAL A 18 -26.04 -4.70 -15.73
CA VAL A 18 -27.12 -4.60 -16.75
C VAL A 18 -27.57 -5.96 -17.29
N ASP A 19 -26.75 -7.01 -17.13
CA ASP A 19 -27.09 -8.36 -17.60
C ASP A 19 -27.53 -9.31 -16.47
N GLY A 20 -27.37 -8.91 -15.21
CA GLY A 20 -27.82 -9.62 -14.01
C GLY A 20 -26.88 -10.72 -13.54
N ASP A 21 -25.59 -10.68 -13.92
CA ASP A 21 -24.60 -11.66 -13.52
C ASP A 21 -23.99 -11.38 -12.13
N GLY A 22 -24.29 -10.20 -11.57
CA GLY A 22 -23.82 -9.73 -10.25
C GLY A 22 -22.55 -8.89 -10.29
N TYR A 23 -22.07 -8.55 -11.48
CA TYR A 23 -20.96 -7.63 -11.70
C TYR A 23 -21.41 -6.39 -12.48
N VAL A 24 -20.67 -5.31 -12.34
CA VAL A 24 -21.02 -4.06 -13.03
C VAL A 24 -20.34 -3.98 -14.39
N GLU A 25 -21.05 -3.40 -15.36
CA GLU A 25 -20.50 -2.88 -16.60
C GLU A 25 -20.15 -1.40 -16.43
N ASP A 26 -19.19 -0.94 -17.27
CA ASP A 26 -18.87 0.47 -17.41
C ASP A 26 -20.02 1.26 -18.09
N PRO A 27 -19.97 2.60 -18.14
CA PRO A 27 -21.02 3.41 -18.80
C PRO A 27 -21.24 3.11 -20.29
N ASP A 28 -20.27 2.47 -20.93
CA ASP A 28 -20.36 2.05 -22.34
C ASP A 28 -20.90 0.61 -22.49
N GLY A 29 -21.17 -0.08 -21.38
CA GLY A 29 -21.73 -1.43 -21.33
C GLY A 29 -20.67 -2.54 -21.44
N ASN A 30 -19.41 -2.26 -21.17
CA ASN A 30 -18.38 -3.29 -21.15
C ASN A 30 -18.21 -3.88 -19.75
N PRO A 31 -18.01 -5.21 -19.61
CA PRO A 31 -17.72 -5.82 -18.32
C PRO A 31 -16.49 -5.24 -17.65
N VAL A 32 -16.58 -4.96 -16.35
CA VAL A 32 -15.45 -4.49 -15.53
C VAL A 32 -14.80 -5.68 -14.85
N GLU A 33 -13.66 -6.12 -15.37
CA GLU A 33 -12.79 -7.11 -14.74
C GLU A 33 -11.42 -6.49 -14.49
N LEU A 34 -10.96 -6.47 -13.21
CA LEU A 34 -9.68 -5.91 -12.84
C LEU A 34 -8.71 -7.02 -12.41
N THR A 35 -7.48 -6.96 -12.88
CA THR A 35 -6.41 -7.88 -12.46
C THR A 35 -5.73 -7.33 -11.21
N PHE A 36 -5.75 -8.13 -10.13
CA PHE A 36 -5.05 -7.83 -8.89
C PHE A 36 -3.80 -8.68 -8.75
N VAL A 37 -2.64 -8.05 -8.94
CA VAL A 37 -1.33 -8.72 -8.90
C VAL A 37 -0.76 -8.73 -7.50
N TYR A 38 -0.25 -9.87 -7.05
CA TYR A 38 0.50 -10.05 -5.81
C TYR A 38 1.58 -11.12 -6.00
N TYR A 39 2.56 -11.20 -5.10
CA TYR A 39 3.64 -12.17 -5.22
C TYR A 39 3.63 -13.23 -4.11
N ASP A 40 4.19 -14.40 -4.42
CA ASP A 40 4.05 -15.63 -3.65
C ASP A 40 4.94 -15.75 -2.41
N SER A 41 6.07 -15.00 -2.36
CA SER A 41 7.04 -15.13 -1.27
C SER A 41 6.61 -14.42 0.04
N ARG A 42 5.41 -13.82 0.07
CA ARG A 42 4.78 -13.20 1.22
C ARG A 42 3.37 -13.75 1.40
N ALA A 43 3.21 -14.65 2.35
CA ALA A 43 1.96 -15.39 2.55
C ALA A 43 0.74 -14.48 2.86
N GLU A 44 0.96 -13.39 3.57
CA GLU A 44 -0.06 -12.42 3.94
C GLU A 44 -0.69 -11.70 2.75
N LEU A 45 0.08 -11.48 1.66
CA LEU A 45 -0.42 -10.75 0.49
C LEU A 45 -1.55 -11.50 -0.20
N GLY A 46 -1.45 -12.84 -0.28
CA GLY A 46 -2.53 -13.66 -0.83
C GLY A 46 -3.80 -13.59 0.01
N VAL A 47 -3.67 -13.47 1.33
CA VAL A 47 -4.82 -13.31 2.24
C VAL A 47 -5.49 -11.95 2.02
N TYR A 48 -4.71 -10.87 1.95
CA TYR A 48 -5.23 -9.53 1.68
C TYR A 48 -5.88 -9.44 0.29
N ALA A 49 -5.27 -10.03 -0.73
CA ALA A 49 -5.81 -10.05 -2.08
C ALA A 49 -7.17 -10.78 -2.15
N GLN A 50 -7.31 -11.92 -1.47
CA GLN A 50 -8.57 -12.66 -1.37
C GLN A 50 -9.64 -11.89 -0.59
N ALA A 51 -9.26 -11.22 0.50
CA ALA A 51 -10.19 -10.39 1.27
C ALA A 51 -10.69 -9.19 0.44
N ALA A 52 -9.78 -8.54 -0.29
CA ALA A 52 -10.15 -7.45 -1.20
C ALA A 52 -11.07 -7.94 -2.32
N GLN A 53 -10.77 -9.09 -2.96
CA GLN A 53 -11.63 -9.70 -3.97
C GLN A 53 -13.04 -9.96 -3.43
N ALA A 54 -13.15 -10.49 -2.20
CA ALA A 54 -14.45 -10.75 -1.60
C ALA A 54 -15.23 -9.45 -1.34
N SER A 55 -14.56 -8.42 -0.79
CA SER A 55 -15.20 -7.13 -0.52
C SER A 55 -15.61 -6.38 -1.81
N LEU A 56 -14.78 -6.43 -2.85
CA LEU A 56 -15.06 -5.79 -4.13
C LEU A 56 -16.20 -6.51 -4.87
N LYS A 57 -16.31 -7.83 -4.73
CA LYS A 57 -17.44 -8.61 -5.25
C LYS A 57 -18.76 -8.18 -4.62
N GLU A 58 -18.79 -7.82 -3.33
CA GLU A 58 -20.02 -7.34 -2.67
C GLU A 58 -20.59 -6.07 -3.31
N ILE A 59 -19.75 -5.29 -3.96
CA ILE A 59 -20.14 -4.06 -4.68
C ILE A 59 -20.18 -4.24 -6.19
N GLY A 60 -20.08 -5.48 -6.70
CA GLY A 60 -20.21 -5.81 -8.10
C GLY A 60 -18.95 -5.65 -8.94
N ILE A 61 -17.77 -5.49 -8.33
CA ILE A 61 -16.50 -5.42 -9.08
C ILE A 61 -15.87 -6.82 -9.19
N ASN A 62 -15.63 -7.26 -10.42
CA ASN A 62 -14.97 -8.53 -10.70
C ASN A 62 -13.44 -8.37 -10.59
N ILE A 63 -12.82 -9.18 -9.71
CA ILE A 63 -11.35 -9.17 -9.50
C ILE A 63 -10.78 -10.53 -9.90
N LYS A 64 -9.83 -10.50 -10.83
CA LYS A 64 -8.99 -11.64 -11.16
C LYS A 64 -7.69 -11.57 -10.37
N LEU A 65 -7.50 -12.53 -9.45
CA LEU A 65 -6.25 -12.64 -8.68
C LEU A 65 -5.15 -13.23 -9.55
N ASP A 66 -3.98 -12.60 -9.54
CA ASP A 66 -2.79 -13.05 -10.28
C ASP A 66 -1.57 -13.11 -9.36
N CYS A 67 -1.24 -14.33 -8.92
CA CYS A 67 -0.10 -14.62 -8.07
C CYS A 67 1.13 -14.88 -8.95
N VAL A 68 2.14 -14.06 -8.78
CA VAL A 68 3.36 -14.11 -9.61
C VAL A 68 4.62 -14.22 -8.75
N SER A 69 5.78 -14.44 -9.36
CA SER A 69 7.06 -14.28 -8.66
C SER A 69 7.33 -12.80 -8.33
N TYR A 70 8.20 -12.55 -7.35
CA TYR A 70 8.59 -11.18 -7.01
C TYR A 70 9.20 -10.41 -8.20
N GLU A 71 10.04 -11.07 -8.98
CA GLU A 71 10.66 -10.48 -10.19
C GLU A 71 9.60 -10.11 -11.22
N THR A 72 8.63 -11.00 -11.46
CA THR A 72 7.53 -10.73 -12.39
C THR A 72 6.64 -9.57 -11.90
N LEU A 73 6.43 -9.47 -10.58
CA LEU A 73 5.68 -8.34 -10.01
C LEU A 73 6.42 -7.02 -10.26
N LEU A 74 7.75 -6.97 -10.07
CA LEU A 74 8.55 -5.78 -10.36
C LEU A 74 8.44 -5.38 -11.83
N ASP A 75 8.58 -6.32 -12.75
CA ASP A 75 8.46 -6.08 -14.19
C ASP A 75 7.08 -5.50 -14.55
N ARG A 76 6.00 -6.04 -13.99
CA ARG A 76 4.64 -5.54 -14.21
C ARG A 76 4.41 -4.17 -13.59
N ARG A 77 4.92 -3.93 -12.38
CA ARG A 77 4.87 -2.64 -11.72
C ARG A 77 5.54 -1.57 -12.56
N ASP A 78 6.76 -1.82 -13.00
CA ASP A 78 7.58 -0.86 -13.73
C ASP A 78 7.06 -0.63 -15.17
N SER A 79 6.35 -1.61 -15.73
CA SER A 79 5.68 -1.49 -17.04
C SER A 79 4.19 -1.12 -16.97
N SER A 80 3.65 -0.87 -15.77
CA SER A 80 2.23 -0.55 -15.52
C SER A 80 1.26 -1.62 -16.07
N GLN A 81 1.64 -2.90 -15.98
CA GLN A 81 0.82 -4.04 -16.44
C GLN A 81 0.03 -4.65 -15.29
N TYR A 82 -0.82 -3.85 -14.67
CA TYR A 82 -1.75 -4.24 -13.61
C TYR A 82 -2.87 -3.21 -13.51
N ASP A 83 -4.03 -3.63 -12.97
CA ASP A 83 -5.08 -2.71 -12.54
C ASP A 83 -4.94 -2.41 -11.05
N LEU A 84 -4.73 -3.45 -10.25
CA LEU A 84 -4.43 -3.37 -8.82
C LEU A 84 -3.15 -4.16 -8.52
N LEU A 85 -2.33 -3.64 -7.64
CA LEU A 85 -1.10 -4.27 -7.20
C LEU A 85 -0.93 -4.11 -5.70
N ILE A 86 -0.58 -5.19 -5.00
CA ILE A 86 -0.25 -5.15 -3.58
C ILE A 86 1.19 -5.56 -3.35
N TRP A 87 1.88 -4.82 -2.51
CA TRP A 87 3.21 -5.15 -2.07
C TRP A 87 3.56 -4.51 -0.71
N ASN A 88 4.66 -4.97 -0.11
CA ASN A 88 5.15 -4.44 1.17
C ASN A 88 6.19 -3.36 0.93
N VAL A 89 6.09 -2.27 1.66
CA VAL A 89 7.05 -1.17 1.62
C VAL A 89 7.53 -0.85 3.03
N LEU A 90 8.83 -0.68 3.18
CA LEU A 90 9.41 -0.19 4.42
C LEU A 90 9.26 1.33 4.48
N VAL A 91 8.51 1.83 5.47
CA VAL A 91 8.06 3.23 5.51
C VAL A 91 8.94 4.16 6.34
N ALA A 92 9.89 3.64 7.11
CA ALA A 92 10.66 4.43 8.07
C ALA A 92 12.14 4.02 8.14
N ASN A 93 12.83 3.98 7.00
CA ASN A 93 14.25 3.59 6.92
C ASN A 93 15.18 4.38 7.85
N THR A 94 14.86 5.66 8.08
CA THR A 94 15.64 6.58 8.88
C THR A 94 14.94 6.99 10.18
N GLY A 95 13.72 6.50 10.42
CA GLY A 95 12.83 6.99 11.46
C GLY A 95 12.06 8.26 11.08
N ASP A 96 12.34 8.85 9.91
CA ASP A 96 11.61 9.98 9.33
C ASP A 96 10.86 9.51 8.07
N PRO A 97 9.54 9.75 7.95
CA PRO A 97 8.74 9.28 6.82
C PRO A 97 8.95 10.06 5.52
N GLU A 98 9.69 11.16 5.51
CA GLU A 98 9.87 12.01 4.32
C GLU A 98 10.38 11.22 3.11
N ASN A 99 11.38 10.36 3.31
CA ASN A 99 11.94 9.56 2.23
C ASN A 99 10.86 8.68 1.57
N TYR A 100 10.09 7.95 2.39
CA TYR A 100 8.98 7.13 1.91
C TYR A 100 7.92 7.95 1.18
N LEU A 101 7.53 9.09 1.76
CA LEU A 101 6.51 9.96 1.17
C LEU A 101 6.97 10.52 -0.17
N ARG A 102 8.20 11.00 -0.26
CA ARG A 102 8.76 11.54 -1.51
C ARG A 102 8.94 10.47 -2.58
N GLU A 103 9.51 9.32 -2.24
CA GLU A 103 9.74 8.26 -3.21
C GLU A 103 8.45 7.71 -3.81
N ASN A 104 7.39 7.57 -3.02
CA ASN A 104 6.18 6.90 -3.50
C ASN A 104 5.07 7.87 -3.96
N TRP A 105 5.08 9.14 -3.52
CA TRP A 105 3.96 10.07 -3.72
C TRP A 105 4.32 11.37 -4.42
N TYR A 106 5.60 11.67 -4.64
CA TYR A 106 5.99 12.83 -5.46
C TYR A 106 5.69 12.54 -6.93
N SER A 107 4.98 13.45 -7.61
CA SER A 107 4.41 13.20 -8.96
C SER A 107 5.44 12.75 -10.00
N THR A 108 6.70 13.18 -9.88
CA THR A 108 7.77 12.85 -10.84
C THR A 108 8.77 11.83 -10.31
N SER A 109 8.48 11.20 -9.17
CA SER A 109 9.35 10.16 -8.63
C SER A 109 9.30 8.89 -9.49
N ALA A 110 10.46 8.32 -9.78
CA ALA A 110 10.56 7.06 -10.52
C ALA A 110 9.92 5.87 -9.77
N ASN A 111 9.80 5.96 -8.42
CA ASN A 111 9.17 4.94 -7.60
C ASN A 111 7.66 5.14 -7.43
N ASN A 112 7.11 6.27 -7.90
CA ASN A 112 5.67 6.50 -7.95
C ASN A 112 5.05 5.77 -9.15
N THR A 113 4.91 4.47 -9.01
CA THR A 113 4.36 3.61 -10.08
C THR A 113 2.83 3.59 -10.11
N SER A 114 2.17 4.21 -9.14
CA SER A 114 0.70 4.37 -9.11
C SER A 114 0.19 5.45 -10.08
N GLY A 115 1.08 6.34 -10.55
CA GLY A 115 0.69 7.49 -11.36
C GLY A 115 0.01 8.61 -10.54
N TYR A 116 0.09 8.56 -9.21
CA TYR A 116 -0.45 9.61 -8.35
C TYR A 116 0.20 10.96 -8.66
N ALA A 117 -0.62 12.00 -8.79
CA ALA A 117 -0.14 13.35 -9.06
C ALA A 117 -1.04 14.39 -8.38
N ASN A 118 -0.49 15.05 -7.36
CA ASN A 118 -1.14 16.12 -6.65
C ASN A 118 -0.14 17.25 -6.39
N LYS A 119 -0.36 18.42 -7.01
CA LYS A 119 0.57 19.56 -6.94
C LYS A 119 0.73 20.12 -5.53
N ASP A 120 -0.29 20.02 -4.70
CA ASP A 120 -0.23 20.47 -3.32
C ASP A 120 0.64 19.53 -2.49
N VAL A 121 0.53 18.21 -2.71
CA VAL A 121 1.40 17.21 -2.09
C VAL A 121 2.84 17.40 -2.51
N ASP A 122 3.12 17.65 -3.80
CA ASP A 122 4.47 17.94 -4.28
C ASP A 122 5.06 19.18 -3.56
N ALA A 123 4.30 20.27 -3.47
CA ALA A 123 4.74 21.49 -2.81
C ALA A 123 5.00 21.29 -1.31
N TRP A 124 4.16 20.53 -0.61
CA TRP A 124 4.37 20.22 0.81
C TRP A 124 5.54 19.28 1.04
N LEU A 125 5.83 18.36 0.11
CA LEU A 125 7.03 17.53 0.15
C LEU A 125 8.29 18.37 -0.06
N ASP A 126 8.26 19.39 -0.90
CA ASP A 126 9.38 20.32 -1.07
C ASP A 126 9.57 21.19 0.18
N GLU A 127 8.49 21.69 0.78
CA GLU A 127 8.53 22.41 2.07
C GLU A 127 9.06 21.51 3.19
N LEU A 128 8.64 20.24 3.24
CA LEU A 128 9.09 19.27 4.24
C LEU A 128 10.60 19.05 4.21
N ALA A 129 11.20 19.01 3.01
CA ALA A 129 12.65 18.83 2.84
C ALA A 129 13.47 19.99 3.45
N GLU A 130 12.90 21.18 3.51
CA GLU A 130 13.55 22.38 4.08
C GLU A 130 13.17 22.64 5.54
N THR A 131 12.14 21.95 6.05
CA THR A 131 11.62 22.13 7.41
C THR A 131 12.41 21.29 8.41
N ILE A 132 13.05 21.92 9.40
CA ILE A 132 13.89 21.24 10.42
C ILE A 132 13.11 21.03 11.73
N GLU A 133 12.21 21.97 12.08
CA GLU A 133 11.50 21.95 13.36
C GLU A 133 10.55 20.74 13.46
N PRO A 134 10.69 19.88 14.51
CA PRO A 134 9.98 18.60 14.58
C PRO A 134 8.45 18.73 14.51
N GLU A 135 7.85 19.71 15.18
CA GLU A 135 6.39 19.87 15.18
C GLU A 135 5.88 20.36 13.81
N ALA A 136 6.58 21.27 13.16
CA ALA A 136 6.25 21.73 11.81
C ALA A 136 6.37 20.59 10.78
N ARG A 137 7.42 19.76 10.89
CA ARG A 137 7.55 18.54 10.07
C ARG A 137 6.36 17.60 10.25
N LYS A 138 6.01 17.34 11.50
CA LYS A 138 4.86 16.46 11.83
C LYS A 138 3.55 16.98 11.24
N GLU A 139 3.28 18.29 11.31
CA GLU A 139 2.09 18.88 10.70
C GLU A 139 2.05 18.69 9.19
N LEU A 140 3.17 18.92 8.49
CA LEU A 140 3.30 18.68 7.05
C LEU A 140 3.11 17.20 6.70
N ILE A 141 3.74 16.29 7.44
CA ILE A 141 3.61 14.85 7.24
C ILE A 141 2.14 14.40 7.37
N ILE A 142 1.44 14.85 8.42
CA ILE A 142 0.01 14.53 8.61
C ILE A 142 -0.82 15.09 7.46
N LYS A 143 -0.55 16.32 7.03
CA LYS A 143 -1.26 16.97 5.92
C LYS A 143 -1.08 16.22 4.60
N ILE A 144 0.14 15.79 4.29
CA ILE A 144 0.47 14.99 3.11
C ILE A 144 -0.26 13.64 3.15
N GLN A 145 -0.17 12.92 4.28
CA GLN A 145 -0.84 11.64 4.45
C GLN A 145 -2.36 11.76 4.31
N GLN A 146 -2.94 12.80 4.87
CA GLN A 146 -4.39 13.03 4.77
C GLN A 146 -4.81 13.26 3.32
N ALA A 147 -4.09 14.05 2.55
CA ALA A 147 -4.39 14.29 1.14
C ALA A 147 -4.31 13.00 0.31
N ILE A 148 -3.28 12.18 0.52
CA ILE A 148 -3.14 10.87 -0.16
C ILE A 148 -4.34 9.96 0.14
N MET A 149 -4.82 9.97 1.39
CA MET A 149 -5.99 9.18 1.79
C MET A 149 -7.30 9.76 1.22
N ASP A 150 -7.47 11.08 1.25
CA ASP A 150 -8.66 11.76 0.72
C ASP A 150 -8.78 11.58 -0.80
N ASP A 151 -7.66 11.54 -1.51
CA ASP A 151 -7.58 11.27 -2.95
C ASP A 151 -7.81 9.78 -3.28
N ALA A 152 -7.96 8.90 -2.26
CA ALA A 152 -8.09 7.45 -2.41
C ALA A 152 -6.99 6.82 -3.29
N ALA A 153 -5.78 7.39 -3.25
CA ALA A 153 -4.67 6.98 -4.10
C ALA A 153 -4.19 5.55 -3.82
N THR A 154 -4.42 5.05 -2.61
CA THR A 154 -4.05 3.70 -2.17
C THR A 154 -4.90 3.22 -1.01
N VAL A 155 -4.89 1.92 -0.79
CA VAL A 155 -5.49 1.28 0.40
C VAL A 155 -4.37 0.72 1.26
N PHE A 156 -4.24 1.25 2.48
CA PHE A 156 -3.30 0.72 3.48
C PHE A 156 -3.95 -0.45 4.22
N PHE A 157 -3.52 -1.67 3.93
CA PHE A 157 -4.07 -2.87 4.58
C PHE A 157 -3.67 -2.99 6.05
N GLY A 158 -2.44 -2.60 6.39
CA GLY A 158 -1.95 -2.62 7.76
C GLY A 158 -0.44 -2.75 7.88
N TYR A 159 0.00 -2.86 9.13
CA TYR A 159 1.37 -3.17 9.49
C TYR A 159 1.41 -4.55 10.11
N GLU A 160 2.38 -5.37 9.69
CA GLU A 160 2.55 -6.70 10.24
C GLU A 160 3.15 -6.68 11.63
N ASN A 161 2.67 -7.59 12.48
CA ASN A 161 3.35 -7.88 13.73
C ASN A 161 4.57 -8.76 13.46
N THR A 162 5.75 -8.25 13.72
CA THR A 162 7.00 -8.99 13.62
C THR A 162 7.36 -9.61 14.95
N PHE A 163 7.85 -10.86 14.94
CA PHE A 163 8.25 -11.59 16.13
C PHE A 163 9.73 -11.96 16.06
N LEU A 164 10.42 -11.79 17.18
CA LEU A 164 11.79 -12.21 17.35
C LEU A 164 11.83 -13.42 18.27
N ILE A 165 12.21 -14.57 17.72
CA ILE A 165 12.23 -15.85 18.45
C ILE A 165 13.67 -16.28 18.65
N SER A 166 14.06 -16.57 19.88
CA SER A 166 15.38 -17.07 20.23
C SER A 166 15.32 -18.23 21.20
N LYS A 167 16.46 -18.95 21.33
CA LYS A 167 16.64 -19.89 22.44
C LYS A 167 16.72 -19.10 23.74
N SER A 168 16.27 -19.69 24.85
CA SER A 168 16.34 -19.09 26.19
C SER A 168 17.77 -18.81 26.68
N THR A 169 18.76 -19.42 26.03
CA THR A 169 20.18 -19.18 26.28
C THR A 169 20.76 -17.94 25.58
N VAL A 170 19.95 -17.21 24.78
CA VAL A 170 20.37 -15.95 24.16
C VAL A 170 19.93 -14.80 25.05
N GLU A 171 20.88 -14.02 25.52
CA GLU A 171 20.67 -12.80 26.29
C GLU A 171 21.00 -11.55 25.46
N GLY A 172 20.44 -10.39 25.86
CA GLY A 172 20.70 -9.10 25.20
C GLY A 172 19.99 -8.93 23.86
N LEU A 173 19.06 -9.82 23.53
CA LEU A 173 18.24 -9.70 22.33
C LEU A 173 17.15 -8.65 22.56
N VAL A 174 17.15 -7.59 21.76
CA VAL A 174 16.17 -6.50 21.81
C VAL A 174 15.53 -6.34 20.44
N MET A 175 14.21 -6.25 20.42
CA MET A 175 13.47 -5.94 19.20
C MET A 175 13.41 -4.42 19.02
N TYR A 176 13.93 -3.95 17.90
CA TYR A 176 13.84 -2.56 17.50
C TYR A 176 12.74 -2.38 16.43
N PRO A 177 12.19 -1.18 16.26
CA PRO A 177 11.21 -0.90 15.20
C PRO A 177 11.73 -1.15 13.78
N MET A 178 13.07 -1.19 13.62
CA MET A 178 13.76 -1.47 12.36
C MET A 178 14.46 -2.81 12.43
N ASP A 179 14.33 -3.63 11.41
CA ASP A 179 14.90 -4.97 11.31
C ASP A 179 16.42 -5.00 11.08
N TYR A 180 17.03 -3.88 10.77
CA TYR A 180 18.48 -3.77 10.56
C TYR A 180 19.33 -3.95 11.83
N TYR A 181 18.73 -3.86 13.02
CA TYR A 181 19.45 -3.81 14.30
C TYR A 181 19.13 -5.01 15.21
N TRP A 182 18.74 -6.14 14.65
CA TRP A 182 18.43 -7.33 15.46
C TRP A 182 19.66 -7.96 16.09
N VAL A 183 20.83 -7.85 15.45
CA VAL A 183 22.09 -8.36 15.98
C VAL A 183 22.94 -7.18 16.47
N THR A 184 23.19 -7.13 17.77
CA THR A 184 23.98 -6.08 18.43
C THR A 184 25.13 -6.69 19.21
N ALA A 185 26.09 -5.84 19.62
CA ALA A 185 27.22 -6.26 20.47
C ALA A 185 26.81 -6.70 21.89
N ASP A 186 25.57 -6.41 22.30
CA ASP A 186 25.04 -6.78 23.61
C ASP A 186 24.51 -8.21 23.66
N MET A 187 24.37 -8.84 22.50
CA MET A 187 23.91 -10.23 22.41
C MET A 187 25.03 -11.17 22.85
N LYS A 188 24.70 -12.10 23.73
CA LYS A 188 25.61 -13.15 24.20
C LYS A 188 24.86 -14.44 24.48
N MET A 189 25.59 -15.54 24.55
CA MET A 189 25.07 -16.79 25.08
C MET A 189 25.13 -16.77 26.61
N ALA A 190 24.06 -17.19 27.28
CA ALA A 190 24.11 -17.46 28.72
C ALA A 190 25.14 -18.55 29.02
N GLU A 191 25.86 -18.43 30.10
CA GLU A 191 26.83 -19.40 30.57
C GLU A 191 26.17 -20.72 31.03
#